data_a8079ecf56834cd069149e1833f2d6c8
#
_entry.id   a8079ecf56834cd069149e1833f2d6c8
#
_cell.length_a   1.000
_cell.length_b   1.000
_cell.length_c   1.000
_cell.angle_alpha   90.00
_cell.angle_beta   90.00
_cell.angle_gamma   90.00
#
_symmetry.space_group_name_H-M   'P 1'
#
loop_
_entity.id
_entity.type
_entity.pdbx_description
1 polymer ?
#
loop_
_entity_poly.entity_id
_entity_poly.type
_entity_poly.pdbx_seq_one_letter_code
_entity_poly.pdbx_strand_id
1 'polypeptide(L)'
;MAHHQAVRRSGLARLADSQTAIDGSLVFIDALHARWVGLLTSLADAEFERGFNHPENGRQTLGYALAVYDWHSRHHTAHISALRDREGW
;
A
#
# COMPACT_ATOMS: atom_id res chain seq x y z
N MET A 1 6.01 17.51 -19.89
CA MET A 1 5.96 16.44 -18.87
C MET A 1 6.77 16.79 -17.63
N ALA A 2 8.06 17.08 -17.76
CA ALA A 2 8.89 17.45 -16.62
C ALA A 2 8.39 18.72 -15.89
N HIS A 3 7.96 19.72 -16.66
CA HIS A 3 7.41 20.96 -16.11
C HIS A 3 6.14 20.67 -15.27
N HIS A 4 5.25 19.82 -15.77
CA HIS A 4 4.03 19.46 -15.07
C HIS A 4 4.32 18.75 -13.74
N GLN A 5 5.29 17.83 -13.74
CA GLN A 5 5.70 17.13 -12.53
C GLN A 5 6.32 18.07 -11.50
N ALA A 6 7.14 19.01 -11.93
CA ALA A 6 7.74 20.00 -11.04
C ALA A 6 6.67 20.88 -10.36
N VAL A 7 5.66 21.31 -11.13
CA VAL A 7 4.54 22.09 -10.59
C VAL A 7 3.76 21.26 -9.57
N ARG A 8 3.49 19.99 -9.87
CA ARG A 8 2.78 19.09 -8.95
C ARG A 8 3.54 18.90 -7.65
N ARG A 9 4.85 18.69 -7.70
CA ARG A 9 5.68 18.55 -6.49
C ARG A 9 5.62 19.80 -5.63
N SER A 10 5.75 20.97 -6.24
CA SER A 10 5.65 22.22 -5.50
C SER A 10 4.29 22.38 -4.84
N GLY A 11 3.21 22.02 -5.57
CA GLY A 11 1.86 22.08 -5.04
C GLY A 11 1.67 21.14 -3.87
N LEU A 12 2.15 19.88 -3.98
CA LEU A 12 2.05 18.90 -2.92
C LEU A 12 2.86 19.32 -1.68
N ALA A 13 4.07 19.86 -1.87
CA ALA A 13 4.88 20.30 -0.77
C ALA A 13 4.28 21.47 0.01
N ARG A 14 3.39 22.24 -0.62
CA ARG A 14 2.72 23.38 -0.01
C ARG A 14 1.40 23.02 0.65
N LEU A 15 0.88 21.82 0.46
CA LEU A 15 -0.34 21.40 1.12
C LEU A 15 -0.15 21.40 2.64
N ALA A 16 -1.17 21.89 3.34
CA ALA A 16 -1.13 21.92 4.80
C ALA A 16 -0.89 20.51 5.38
N ASP A 17 -1.46 19.50 4.73
CA ASP A 17 -1.34 18.11 5.18
C ASP A 17 0.11 17.63 5.15
N SER A 18 0.90 18.06 4.17
CA SER A 18 2.31 17.66 4.08
C SER A 18 3.20 18.39 5.11
N GLN A 19 2.66 19.41 5.78
CA GLN A 19 3.36 20.16 6.82
C GLN A 19 3.09 19.61 8.22
N THR A 20 2.13 18.69 8.38
CA THR A 20 1.78 18.12 9.66
C THR A 20 2.59 16.87 9.93
N ALA A 21 2.68 16.50 11.23
CA ALA A 21 3.34 15.26 11.63
C ALA A 21 2.59 14.06 11.07
N ILE A 22 3.34 13.03 10.69
CA ILE A 22 2.76 11.80 10.09
C ILE A 22 2.20 10.84 11.14
N ASP A 23 2.33 11.15 12.42
CA ASP A 23 1.96 10.23 13.50
C ASP A 23 0.51 9.77 13.41
N GLY A 24 -0.41 10.68 13.09
CA GLY A 24 -1.82 10.32 12.92
C GLY A 24 -2.05 9.34 11.80
N SER A 25 -1.34 9.50 10.69
CA SER A 25 -1.42 8.58 9.57
C SER A 25 -0.88 7.19 9.92
N LEU A 26 0.21 7.14 10.68
CA LEU A 26 0.78 5.87 11.14
C LEU A 26 -0.18 5.13 12.06
N VAL A 27 -0.81 5.84 12.99
CA VAL A 27 -1.82 5.25 13.88
C VAL A 27 -3.01 4.71 13.05
N PHE A 28 -3.45 5.46 12.06
CA PHE A 28 -4.54 5.04 11.18
C PHE A 28 -4.18 3.77 10.42
N ILE A 29 -2.97 3.70 9.86
CA ILE A 29 -2.50 2.52 9.11
C ILE A 29 -2.41 1.31 10.03
N ASP A 30 -1.87 1.46 11.23
CA ASP A 30 -1.78 0.38 12.20
C ASP A 30 -3.16 -0.17 12.57
N ALA A 31 -4.11 0.72 12.84
CA ALA A 31 -5.48 0.31 13.18
C ALA A 31 -6.15 -0.41 12.01
N LEU A 32 -5.96 0.09 10.80
CA LEU A 32 -6.51 -0.54 9.59
C LEU A 32 -5.93 -1.93 9.37
N HIS A 33 -4.62 -2.08 9.50
CA HIS A 33 -3.95 -3.36 9.35
C HIS A 33 -4.38 -4.36 10.43
N ALA A 34 -4.51 -3.92 11.67
CA ALA A 34 -4.98 -4.78 12.75
C ALA A 34 -6.38 -5.32 12.47
N ARG A 35 -7.26 -4.47 11.97
CA ARG A 35 -8.62 -4.87 11.59
C ARG A 35 -8.60 -5.85 10.43
N TRP A 36 -7.76 -5.61 9.45
CA TRP A 36 -7.63 -6.47 8.28
C TRP A 36 -7.07 -7.84 8.66
N VAL A 37 -6.01 -7.88 9.45
CA VAL A 37 -5.44 -9.14 9.96
C VAL A 37 -6.49 -9.92 10.74
N GLY A 38 -7.27 -9.24 11.59
CA GLY A 38 -8.36 -9.87 12.33
C GLY A 38 -9.38 -10.52 11.40
N LEU A 39 -9.76 -9.83 10.33
CA LEU A 39 -10.67 -10.38 9.33
C LEU A 39 -10.06 -11.60 8.63
N LEU A 40 -8.83 -11.48 8.14
CA LEU A 40 -8.16 -12.55 7.40
C LEU A 40 -7.96 -13.80 8.25
N THR A 41 -7.59 -13.62 9.52
CA THR A 41 -7.38 -14.75 10.43
C THR A 41 -8.68 -15.42 10.85
N SER A 42 -9.81 -14.75 10.70
CA SER A 42 -11.13 -15.33 10.99
C SER A 42 -11.68 -16.19 9.85
N LEU A 43 -11.10 -16.08 8.65
CA LEU A 43 -11.55 -16.84 7.48
C LEU A 43 -11.03 -18.26 7.52
N ALA A 44 -11.88 -19.23 7.11
CA ALA A 44 -11.44 -20.59 6.88
C ALA A 44 -10.61 -20.66 5.60
N ASP A 45 -9.74 -21.67 5.50
CA ASP A 45 -8.87 -21.83 4.33
C ASP A 45 -9.64 -21.84 3.01
N ALA A 46 -10.80 -22.49 2.97
CA ALA A 46 -11.64 -22.55 1.78
C ALA A 46 -12.13 -21.16 1.32
N GLU A 47 -12.26 -20.22 2.23
CA GLU A 47 -12.72 -18.86 1.89
C GLU A 47 -11.73 -18.15 0.96
N PHE A 48 -10.46 -18.48 1.03
CA PHE A 48 -9.46 -17.86 0.18
C PHE A 48 -9.54 -18.32 -1.28
N GLU A 49 -10.29 -19.37 -1.54
CA GLU A 49 -10.57 -19.82 -2.90
C GLU A 49 -11.78 -19.13 -3.53
N ARG A 50 -12.51 -18.33 -2.75
CA ARG A 50 -13.65 -17.58 -3.28
C ARG A 50 -13.15 -16.59 -4.33
N GLY A 51 -13.91 -16.54 -5.41
CA GLY A 51 -13.56 -15.68 -6.53
C GLY A 51 -14.36 -14.38 -6.55
N PHE A 52 -13.79 -13.42 -7.22
CA PHE A 52 -14.46 -12.16 -7.54
C PHE A 52 -14.03 -11.72 -8.94
N ASN A 53 -14.80 -10.81 -9.54
CA ASN A 53 -14.45 -10.26 -10.85
C ASN A 53 -13.74 -8.93 -10.67
N HIS A 54 -12.47 -8.91 -11.05
CA HIS A 54 -11.70 -7.67 -11.06
C HIS A 54 -12.02 -6.89 -12.33
N PRO A 55 -12.22 -5.56 -12.25
CA PRO A 55 -12.60 -4.77 -13.43
C PRO A 55 -11.63 -4.87 -14.60
N GLU A 56 -10.34 -5.02 -14.30
CA GLU A 56 -9.31 -5.06 -15.34
C GLU A 56 -8.76 -6.45 -15.59
N ASN A 57 -8.62 -7.27 -14.54
CA ASN A 57 -7.90 -8.54 -14.60
C ASN A 57 -8.84 -9.75 -14.69
N GLY A 58 -10.14 -9.54 -14.64
CA GLY A 58 -11.11 -10.62 -14.70
C GLY A 58 -11.24 -11.38 -13.38
N ARG A 59 -11.52 -12.68 -13.45
CA ARG A 59 -11.80 -13.46 -12.26
C ARG A 59 -10.53 -13.76 -11.47
N GLN A 60 -10.58 -13.46 -10.17
CA GLN A 60 -9.48 -13.70 -9.24
C GLN A 60 -10.02 -14.33 -7.96
N THR A 61 -9.16 -15.04 -7.23
CA THR A 61 -9.48 -15.54 -5.89
C THR A 61 -8.96 -14.58 -4.82
N LEU A 62 -9.55 -14.66 -3.64
CA LEU A 62 -9.07 -13.85 -2.49
C LEU A 62 -7.63 -14.21 -2.15
N GLY A 63 -7.27 -15.51 -2.21
CA GLY A 63 -5.89 -15.94 -1.95
C GLY A 63 -4.90 -15.33 -2.93
N TYR A 64 -5.25 -15.30 -4.22
CA TYR A 64 -4.41 -14.67 -5.23
C TYR A 64 -4.24 -13.17 -4.97
N ALA A 65 -5.35 -12.48 -4.68
CA ALA A 65 -5.31 -11.06 -4.40
C ALA A 65 -4.43 -10.74 -3.18
N LEU A 66 -4.52 -11.55 -2.13
CA LEU A 66 -3.69 -11.40 -0.94
C LEU A 66 -2.22 -11.62 -1.25
N ALA A 67 -1.88 -12.63 -2.04
CA ALA A 67 -0.52 -12.91 -2.44
C ALA A 67 0.08 -11.77 -3.28
N VAL A 68 -0.70 -11.21 -4.20
CA VAL A 68 -0.28 -10.07 -5.02
C VAL A 68 -0.06 -8.84 -4.13
N TYR A 69 -0.95 -8.61 -3.17
CA TYR A 69 -0.79 -7.48 -2.23
C TYR A 69 0.49 -7.62 -1.42
N ASP A 70 0.78 -8.81 -0.90
CA ASP A 70 1.99 -9.07 -0.13
C ASP A 70 3.24 -8.83 -0.98
N TRP A 71 3.27 -9.40 -2.19
CA TRP A 71 4.38 -9.20 -3.11
C TRP A 71 4.59 -7.73 -3.44
N HIS A 72 3.51 -7.02 -3.73
CA HIS A 72 3.55 -5.61 -4.12
C HIS A 72 4.11 -4.75 -2.98
N SER A 73 3.65 -4.98 -1.75
CA SER A 73 4.13 -4.27 -0.58
C SER A 73 5.62 -4.51 -0.32
N ARG A 74 6.05 -5.76 -0.42
CA ARG A 74 7.47 -6.13 -0.26
C ARG A 74 8.33 -5.52 -1.35
N HIS A 75 7.82 -5.49 -2.57
CA HIS A 75 8.53 -4.92 -3.72
C HIS A 75 8.82 -3.43 -3.51
N HIS A 76 7.81 -2.66 -3.14
CA HIS A 76 7.99 -1.23 -2.88
C HIS A 76 8.87 -0.98 -1.66
N THR A 77 8.73 -1.77 -0.61
CA THR A 77 9.59 -1.65 0.57
C THR A 77 11.05 -1.92 0.23
N ALA A 78 11.32 -2.92 -0.60
CA ALA A 78 12.67 -3.24 -1.05
C ALA A 78 13.29 -2.08 -1.85
N HIS A 79 12.50 -1.41 -2.70
CA HIS A 79 12.96 -0.24 -3.44
C HIS A 79 13.36 0.90 -2.50
N ILE A 80 12.55 1.16 -1.48
CA ILE A 80 12.84 2.22 -0.50
C ILE A 80 14.09 1.88 0.31
N SER A 81 14.18 0.64 0.78
CA SER A 81 15.33 0.19 1.57
C SER A 81 16.63 0.24 0.77
N ALA A 82 16.60 -0.19 -0.49
CA ALA A 82 17.76 -0.11 -1.37
C ALA A 82 18.19 1.33 -1.62
N LEU A 83 17.24 2.23 -1.78
CA LEU A 83 17.53 3.65 -1.96
C LEU A 83 18.20 4.23 -0.71
N ARG A 84 17.67 3.92 0.47
CA ARG A 84 18.26 4.35 1.73
C ARG A 84 19.71 3.89 1.85
N ASP A 85 19.96 2.62 1.54
CA ASP A 85 21.30 2.05 1.63
C ASP A 85 22.26 2.73 0.65
N ARG A 86 21.82 2.96 -0.58
CA ARG A 86 22.63 3.59 -1.61
C ARG A 86 22.95 5.04 -1.28
N GLU A 87 21.99 5.77 -0.73
CA GLU A 87 22.15 7.19 -0.42
C GLU A 87 22.70 7.45 0.98
N GLY A 88 22.85 6.41 1.80
CA GLY A 88 23.35 6.55 3.16
C GLY A 88 22.37 7.20 4.13
N TRP A 89 21.10 7.11 3.87
CA TRP A 89 20.05 7.72 4.71
C TRP A 89 19.74 6.90 5.96
#